data_f1c63757d46d0bb9a829dd8d36f374dd
#
_entry.id   f1c63757d46d0bb9a829dd8d36f374dd
#
_cell.length_a   1.000
_cell.length_b   1.000
_cell.length_c   1.000
_cell.angle_alpha   90.00
_cell.angle_beta   90.00
_cell.angle_gamma   90.00
#
_symmetry.space_group_name_H-M   'P 1'
#
loop_
_entity.id
_entity.type
_entity.pdbx_description
1 polymer ?
#
loop_
_entity_poly.entity_id
_entity_poly.type
_entity_poly.pdbx_seq_one_letter_code
_entity_poly.pdbx_strand_id
1 'polypeptide(L)'
;MMLSIISRLTMTIPELEEYHWAQRKKWFEQGKMPKKIRFREICYPVFRLFLTVDRLFRKQTVTILNASPKKGGKAIYACTHIFENDLENIYEKLGRGCWWFVGDPRFMYRHISGLFAYLNGVIFLDTDNKEDRRIAYLRSVQLLKEGGSLLIFPEGARNGTENLPVMPLFSGAAKMAIETDTPIIPVGIEQFDKRFVINFGNEIRPIDFQNDVELTKTLRDTMATLKWEIWEKEHMQERASLPTNYSKQFRELFEQKIDPYDTPQTIEQTRFHTKAEVEQNAVLTHLDKLIPCKENIFLFRKR
;
A
#
# COMPACT_ATOMS: atom_id res chain seq x y z
N MET A 1 -30.50 -4.26 14.77
CA MET A 1 -30.46 -5.56 15.43
C MET A 1 -29.20 -6.28 14.98
N MET A 2 -28.28 -6.58 15.89
CA MET A 2 -27.08 -7.38 15.53
C MET A 2 -27.57 -8.79 15.16
N LEU A 3 -27.39 -9.19 13.90
CA LEU A 3 -27.60 -10.56 13.49
C LEU A 3 -26.71 -11.50 14.35
N SER A 4 -27.24 -12.67 14.69
CA SER A 4 -26.47 -13.66 15.45
C SER A 4 -25.26 -14.12 14.64
N ILE A 5 -24.21 -14.58 15.33
CA ILE A 5 -23.03 -15.15 14.66
C ILE A 5 -23.44 -16.27 13.69
N ILE A 6 -24.43 -17.06 14.08
CA ILE A 6 -24.96 -18.18 13.29
C ILE A 6 -25.57 -17.71 11.96
N SER A 7 -26.38 -16.61 11.95
CA SER A 7 -26.95 -16.11 10.71
C SER A 7 -25.91 -15.58 9.72
N ARG A 8 -24.78 -15.07 10.20
CA ARG A 8 -23.66 -14.65 9.34
C ARG A 8 -22.89 -15.81 8.70
N LEU A 9 -22.86 -16.95 9.36
CA LEU A 9 -22.23 -18.15 8.81
C LEU A 9 -23.01 -18.75 7.63
N THR A 10 -24.32 -18.50 7.55
CA THR A 10 -25.20 -18.99 6.47
C THR A 10 -25.35 -18.00 5.29
N MET A 11 -24.92 -16.74 5.45
CA MET A 11 -24.98 -15.73 4.39
C MET A 11 -24.04 -16.06 3.23
N THR A 12 -24.46 -15.72 2.03
CA THR A 12 -23.55 -15.70 0.87
C THR A 12 -22.53 -14.55 0.99
N ILE A 13 -21.48 -14.55 0.18
CA ILE A 13 -20.48 -13.47 0.20
C ILE A 13 -21.10 -12.09 -0.13
N PRO A 14 -21.97 -11.95 -1.17
CA PRO A 14 -22.66 -10.68 -1.42
C PRO A 14 -23.51 -10.19 -0.24
N GLU A 15 -24.25 -11.08 0.42
CA GLU A 15 -25.06 -10.73 1.61
C GLU A 15 -24.20 -10.28 2.79
N LEU A 16 -23.03 -10.92 2.98
CA LEU A 16 -22.05 -10.49 3.99
C LEU A 16 -21.47 -9.11 3.67
N GLU A 17 -21.20 -8.84 2.40
CA GLU A 17 -20.71 -7.54 1.94
C GLU A 17 -21.73 -6.43 2.24
N GLU A 18 -22.97 -6.62 1.82
CA GLU A 18 -24.06 -5.68 2.10
C GLU A 18 -24.26 -5.45 3.61
N TYR A 19 -24.25 -6.54 4.39
CA TYR A 19 -24.33 -6.47 5.85
C TYR A 19 -23.18 -5.64 6.44
N HIS A 20 -21.95 -5.94 6.07
CA HIS A 20 -20.78 -5.22 6.60
C HIS A 20 -20.74 -3.78 6.13
N TRP A 21 -21.13 -3.51 4.89
CA TRP A 21 -21.29 -2.16 4.37
C TRP A 21 -22.30 -1.35 5.19
N ALA A 22 -23.48 -1.89 5.40
CA ALA A 22 -24.51 -1.25 6.22
C ALA A 22 -24.03 -0.97 7.64
N GLN A 23 -23.24 -1.88 8.25
CA GLN A 23 -22.63 -1.68 9.56
C GLN A 23 -21.58 -0.58 9.54
N ARG A 24 -20.69 -0.53 8.54
CA ARG A 24 -19.67 0.52 8.40
C ARG A 24 -20.33 1.91 8.29
N LYS A 25 -21.34 2.02 7.44
CA LYS A 25 -22.11 3.25 7.25
C LYS A 25 -22.79 3.69 8.54
N LYS A 26 -23.53 2.79 9.19
CA LYS A 26 -24.21 3.07 10.47
C LYS A 26 -23.23 3.53 11.57
N TRP A 27 -22.08 2.89 11.70
CA TRP A 27 -21.09 3.31 12.70
C TRP A 27 -20.51 4.68 12.37
N PHE A 28 -20.31 4.98 11.11
CA PHE A 28 -19.86 6.30 10.69
C PHE A 28 -20.90 7.38 11.02
N GLU A 29 -22.16 7.17 10.67
CA GLU A 29 -23.27 8.09 10.95
C GLU A 29 -23.48 8.33 12.47
N GLN A 30 -23.22 7.32 13.28
CA GLN A 30 -23.28 7.43 14.75
C GLN A 30 -22.03 8.06 15.39
N GLY A 31 -21.08 8.53 14.59
CA GLY A 31 -19.80 9.04 15.09
C GLY A 31 -19.00 8.01 15.88
N LYS A 32 -19.31 6.71 15.72
CA LYS A 32 -18.61 5.63 16.40
C LYS A 32 -17.30 5.36 15.67
N MET A 33 -16.30 6.09 16.03
CA MET A 33 -14.94 5.79 15.62
C MET A 33 -14.30 4.75 16.53
N PRO A 34 -13.29 4.06 16.02
CA PRO A 34 -12.56 3.10 16.81
C PRO A 34 -11.77 3.81 17.91
N LYS A 35 -12.39 4.09 19.03
CA LYS A 35 -11.82 4.74 20.23
C LYS A 35 -10.68 3.96 20.90
N LYS A 36 -9.96 3.10 20.15
CA LYS A 36 -9.03 2.14 20.79
C LYS A 36 -7.61 2.21 20.21
N ILE A 37 -7.15 3.42 19.81
CA ILE A 37 -5.76 3.59 19.34
C ILE A 37 -4.79 3.07 20.39
N ARG A 38 -4.92 3.53 21.65
CA ARG A 38 -4.05 3.08 22.76
C ARG A 38 -4.13 1.58 23.02
N PHE A 39 -5.32 1.00 22.95
CA PHE A 39 -5.47 -0.46 23.12
C PHE A 39 -4.70 -1.24 22.04
N ARG A 40 -4.74 -0.78 20.80
CA ARG A 40 -4.03 -1.44 19.70
C ARG A 40 -2.52 -1.25 19.78
N GLU A 41 -2.06 -0.12 20.25
CA GLU A 41 -0.64 0.10 20.54
C GLU A 41 -0.14 -0.86 21.64
N ILE A 42 -0.95 -1.10 22.66
CA ILE A 42 -0.64 -2.08 23.72
C ILE A 42 -0.62 -3.52 23.18
N CYS A 43 -1.55 -3.85 22.27
CA CYS A 43 -1.63 -5.19 21.67
C CYS A 43 -0.58 -5.43 20.57
N TYR A 44 0.03 -4.39 20.02
CA TYR A 44 0.99 -4.50 18.92
C TYR A 44 2.16 -5.45 19.21
N PRO A 45 2.81 -5.46 20.37
CA PRO A 45 3.91 -6.39 20.66
C PRO A 45 3.49 -7.86 20.54
N VAL A 46 2.28 -8.19 21.00
CA VAL A 46 1.73 -9.56 20.93
C VAL A 46 1.48 -9.95 19.47
N PHE A 47 0.88 -9.03 18.71
CA PHE A 47 0.62 -9.26 17.31
C PHE A 47 1.91 -9.35 16.48
N ARG A 48 2.88 -8.49 16.77
CA ARG A 48 4.21 -8.55 16.17
C ARG A 48 4.88 -9.90 16.41
N LEU A 49 4.78 -10.43 17.63
CA LEU A 49 5.30 -11.77 17.94
C LEU A 49 4.61 -12.84 17.09
N PHE A 50 3.28 -12.76 16.95
CA PHE A 50 2.53 -13.66 16.08
C PHE A 50 3.01 -13.59 14.63
N LEU A 51 3.18 -12.39 14.07
CA LEU A 51 3.70 -12.18 12.72
C LEU A 51 5.12 -12.73 12.56
N THR A 52 5.97 -12.54 13.58
CA THR A 52 7.33 -13.08 13.57
C THR A 52 7.31 -14.61 13.50
N VAL A 53 6.47 -15.26 14.31
CA VAL A 53 6.33 -16.73 14.32
C VAL A 53 5.80 -17.22 12.98
N ASP A 54 4.76 -16.60 12.44
CA ASP A 54 4.17 -16.95 11.15
C ASP A 54 5.19 -16.79 10.00
N ARG A 55 5.98 -15.70 9.99
CA ARG A 55 7.08 -15.50 9.05
C ARG A 55 8.13 -16.61 9.12
N LEU A 56 8.48 -17.03 10.33
CA LEU A 56 9.43 -18.16 10.54
C LEU A 56 8.88 -19.48 10.00
N PHE A 57 7.59 -19.77 10.21
CA PHE A 57 6.94 -20.95 9.63
C PHE A 57 6.97 -20.91 8.09
N ARG A 58 6.78 -19.76 7.48
CA ARG A 58 6.91 -19.56 6.02
C ARG A 58 8.37 -19.59 5.54
N LYS A 59 9.35 -19.68 6.46
CA LYS A 59 10.80 -19.61 6.16
C LYS A 59 11.18 -18.32 5.43
N GLN A 60 10.49 -17.24 5.73
CA GLN A 60 10.78 -15.93 5.15
C GLN A 60 11.78 -15.16 6.01
N THR A 61 12.65 -14.39 5.36
CA THR A 61 13.60 -13.48 6.02
C THR A 61 13.31 -12.04 5.63
N VAL A 62 13.60 -11.11 6.53
CA VAL A 62 13.41 -9.68 6.28
C VAL A 62 14.70 -8.95 6.61
N THR A 63 15.25 -8.26 5.63
CA THR A 63 16.40 -7.36 5.76
C THR A 63 15.90 -5.92 5.72
N ILE A 64 16.38 -5.07 6.61
CA ILE A 64 16.12 -3.63 6.60
C ILE A 64 17.37 -2.94 6.05
N LEU A 65 17.20 -2.18 4.95
CA LEU A 65 18.28 -1.43 4.34
C LEU A 65 18.55 -0.15 5.09
N ASN A 66 17.55 0.71 5.21
CA ASN A 66 17.56 1.88 6.06
C ASN A 66 16.47 1.73 7.11
N ALA A 67 16.83 2.03 8.37
CA ALA A 67 15.92 1.86 9.49
C ALA A 67 14.73 2.84 9.41
N SER A 68 13.60 2.41 9.94
CA SER A 68 12.44 3.30 10.11
C SER A 68 12.82 4.55 10.88
N PRO A 69 12.42 5.73 10.41
CA PRO A 69 12.61 6.94 11.17
C PRO A 69 11.94 6.83 12.55
N LYS A 70 12.42 7.63 13.48
CA LYS A 70 12.18 7.60 14.92
C LYS A 70 10.85 6.98 15.38
N LYS A 71 10.94 6.09 16.36
CA LYS A 71 9.81 5.61 17.17
C LYS A 71 9.18 6.81 17.91
N GLY A 72 8.03 7.26 17.44
CA GLY A 72 7.26 8.30 18.12
C GLY A 72 6.53 9.23 17.15
N GLY A 73 5.34 9.67 17.53
CA GLY A 73 4.47 10.51 16.70
C GLY A 73 3.57 9.74 15.74
N LYS A 74 2.52 10.40 15.27
CA LYS A 74 1.62 9.89 14.22
C LYS A 74 2.34 9.94 12.86
N ALA A 75 2.07 8.98 11.99
CA ALA A 75 2.61 8.96 10.64
C ALA A 75 1.70 8.20 9.66
N ILE A 76 1.82 8.54 8.39
CA ILE A 76 1.29 7.75 7.28
C ILE A 76 2.47 7.00 6.65
N TYR A 77 2.49 5.68 6.80
CA TYR A 77 3.46 4.83 6.12
C TYR A 77 2.94 4.50 4.73
N ALA A 78 3.55 5.09 3.71
CA ALA A 78 3.19 4.88 2.32
C ALA A 78 4.16 3.87 1.69
N CYS A 79 3.66 2.68 1.42
CA CYS A 79 4.47 1.52 1.05
C CYS A 79 4.23 1.12 -0.41
N THR A 80 5.28 0.65 -1.10
CA THR A 80 5.11 -0.04 -2.38
C THR A 80 4.46 -1.39 -2.16
N HIS A 81 3.65 -1.84 -3.13
CA HIS A 81 2.90 -3.08 -3.04
C HIS A 81 3.41 -4.09 -4.08
N ILE A 82 3.90 -5.24 -3.64
CA ILE A 82 4.52 -6.22 -4.53
C ILE A 82 3.71 -7.51 -4.63
N PHE A 83 3.81 -8.39 -3.64
CA PHE A 83 3.20 -9.71 -3.63
C PHE A 83 2.54 -10.02 -2.28
N GLU A 84 2.38 -11.29 -2.00
CA GLU A 84 1.85 -11.76 -0.72
C GLU A 84 2.81 -11.43 0.43
N ASN A 85 2.23 -11.15 1.59
CA ASN A 85 2.93 -10.94 2.87
C ASN A 85 3.80 -9.68 2.97
N ASP A 86 3.71 -8.75 2.03
CA ASP A 86 4.41 -7.47 2.16
C ASP A 86 3.84 -6.63 3.30
N LEU A 87 2.51 -6.59 3.46
CA LEU A 87 1.85 -5.94 4.59
C LEU A 87 2.36 -6.47 5.93
N GLU A 88 2.35 -7.78 6.11
CA GLU A 88 2.74 -8.46 7.35
C GLU A 88 4.22 -8.19 7.67
N ASN A 89 5.08 -8.29 6.67
CA ASN A 89 6.51 -8.06 6.82
C ASN A 89 6.83 -6.59 7.15
N ILE A 90 6.17 -5.64 6.49
CA ILE A 90 6.32 -4.22 6.82
C ILE A 90 5.80 -3.95 8.23
N TYR A 91 4.58 -4.40 8.55
CA TYR A 91 3.93 -4.16 9.83
C TYR A 91 4.76 -4.71 11.01
N GLU A 92 5.36 -5.89 10.86
CA GLU A 92 6.28 -6.46 11.87
C GLU A 92 7.44 -5.50 12.17
N LYS A 93 7.91 -4.73 11.18
CA LYS A 93 9.10 -3.89 11.29
C LYS A 93 8.83 -2.42 11.63
N LEU A 94 7.57 -1.99 11.62
CA LEU A 94 7.22 -0.59 11.95
C LEU A 94 7.56 -0.18 13.38
N GLY A 95 7.61 -1.12 14.30
CA GLY A 95 7.91 -0.84 15.71
C GLY A 95 6.75 -0.22 16.51
N ARG A 96 5.59 -0.02 15.88
CA ARG A 96 4.36 0.52 16.49
C ARG A 96 3.11 0.01 15.78
N GLY A 97 1.98 0.02 16.48
CA GLY A 97 0.69 -0.27 15.87
C GLY A 97 0.27 0.82 14.89
N CYS A 98 -0.23 0.43 13.76
CA CYS A 98 -0.88 1.32 12.81
C CYS A 98 -2.11 0.64 12.21
N TRP A 99 -3.00 1.44 11.65
CA TRP A 99 -4.13 0.96 10.91
C TRP A 99 -3.74 0.77 9.45
N TRP A 100 -4.39 -0.14 8.76
CA TRP A 100 -4.17 -0.33 7.33
C TRP A 100 -5.47 -0.44 6.56
N PHE A 101 -5.42 -0.13 5.28
CA PHE A 101 -6.54 -0.35 4.37
C PHE A 101 -6.56 -1.79 3.89
N VAL A 102 -7.77 -2.34 3.78
CA VAL A 102 -8.04 -3.57 3.04
C VAL A 102 -9.06 -3.23 1.96
N GLY A 103 -8.58 -3.21 0.73
CA GLY A 103 -9.45 -3.26 -0.44
C GLY A 103 -10.04 -4.65 -0.56
N ASP A 104 -11.26 -4.76 -1.02
CA ASP A 104 -11.99 -6.01 -1.14
C ASP A 104 -11.94 -6.92 0.10
N PRO A 105 -12.72 -6.61 1.14
CA PRO A 105 -12.70 -7.37 2.40
C PRO A 105 -13.37 -8.74 2.29
N ARG A 106 -13.93 -9.13 1.14
CA ARG A 106 -14.76 -10.34 0.96
C ARG A 106 -14.05 -11.60 1.39
N PHE A 107 -12.76 -11.75 1.09
CA PHE A 107 -11.99 -12.93 1.46
C PHE A 107 -11.74 -13.03 2.99
N MET A 108 -11.82 -11.91 3.71
CA MET A 108 -11.58 -11.86 5.16
C MET A 108 -12.82 -12.17 6.00
N TYR A 109 -14.03 -12.08 5.43
CA TYR A 109 -15.26 -12.18 6.21
C TYR A 109 -15.46 -13.54 6.91
N ARG A 110 -14.90 -14.60 6.38
CA ARG A 110 -14.98 -15.95 6.93
C ARG A 110 -13.65 -16.52 7.40
N HIS A 111 -12.57 -15.80 7.19
CA HIS A 111 -11.24 -16.24 7.52
C HIS A 111 -10.80 -15.71 8.89
N ILE A 112 -10.04 -16.52 9.63
CA ILE A 112 -9.53 -16.12 10.95
C ILE A 112 -8.63 -14.87 10.87
N SER A 113 -7.96 -14.64 9.73
CA SER A 113 -7.20 -13.42 9.46
C SER A 113 -8.06 -12.16 9.56
N GLY A 114 -9.35 -12.24 9.23
CA GLY A 114 -10.29 -11.13 9.38
C GLY A 114 -10.49 -10.70 10.83
N LEU A 115 -10.51 -11.65 11.77
CA LEU A 115 -10.57 -11.36 13.20
C LEU A 115 -9.28 -10.67 13.66
N PHE A 116 -8.12 -11.17 13.25
CA PHE A 116 -6.84 -10.55 13.59
C PHE A 116 -6.70 -9.15 12.97
N ALA A 117 -7.10 -8.97 11.72
CA ALA A 117 -7.13 -7.67 11.07
C ALA A 117 -8.03 -6.68 11.84
N TYR A 118 -9.23 -7.09 12.20
CA TYR A 118 -10.16 -6.29 13.00
C TYR A 118 -9.56 -5.89 14.36
N LEU A 119 -8.90 -6.81 15.06
CA LEU A 119 -8.25 -6.53 16.34
C LEU A 119 -7.09 -5.55 16.22
N ASN A 120 -6.39 -5.54 15.09
CA ASN A 120 -5.21 -4.69 14.86
C ASN A 120 -5.51 -3.33 14.23
N GLY A 121 -6.71 -3.11 13.72
CA GLY A 121 -7.10 -1.85 13.12
C GLY A 121 -7.05 -1.84 11.61
N VAL A 122 -8.13 -2.28 11.05
CA VAL A 122 -8.36 -2.31 9.62
C VAL A 122 -9.41 -1.26 9.25
N ILE A 123 -9.18 -0.58 8.13
CA ILE A 123 -10.18 0.23 7.45
C ILE A 123 -10.55 -0.53 6.17
N PHE A 124 -11.72 -1.14 6.19
CA PHE A 124 -12.25 -1.80 5.02
C PHE A 124 -12.72 -0.77 3.99
N LEU A 125 -12.44 -1.05 2.74
CA LEU A 125 -12.69 -0.18 1.62
C LEU A 125 -13.20 -1.00 0.43
N ASP A 126 -14.47 -0.83 0.08
CA ASP A 126 -14.94 -1.24 -1.23
C ASP A 126 -14.54 -0.18 -2.26
N THR A 127 -13.60 -0.55 -3.13
CA THR A 127 -13.04 0.35 -4.14
C THR A 127 -14.05 0.74 -5.22
N ASP A 128 -15.09 -0.05 -5.43
CA ASP A 128 -16.13 0.21 -6.42
C ASP A 128 -17.23 1.12 -5.87
N ASN A 129 -17.35 1.21 -4.55
CA ASN A 129 -18.36 2.02 -3.87
C ASN A 129 -17.82 3.42 -3.52
N LYS A 130 -18.29 4.46 -4.23
CA LYS A 130 -17.87 5.85 -4.01
C LYS A 130 -18.14 6.34 -2.59
N GLU A 131 -19.26 5.93 -1.98
CA GLU A 131 -19.60 6.34 -0.62
C GLU A 131 -18.71 5.65 0.41
N ASP A 132 -18.39 4.36 0.22
CA ASP A 132 -17.47 3.64 1.12
C ASP A 132 -16.05 4.22 1.04
N ARG A 133 -15.58 4.58 -0.17
CA ARG A 133 -14.31 5.32 -0.33
C ARG A 133 -14.30 6.63 0.46
N ARG A 134 -15.39 7.40 0.41
CA ARG A 134 -15.53 8.64 1.17
C ARG A 134 -15.52 8.39 2.68
N ILE A 135 -16.25 7.39 3.15
CA ILE A 135 -16.30 7.01 4.57
C ILE A 135 -14.93 6.55 5.05
N ALA A 136 -14.25 5.69 4.27
CA ALA A 136 -12.92 5.21 4.60
C ALA A 136 -11.90 6.36 4.70
N TYR A 137 -11.96 7.33 3.77
CA TYR A 137 -11.14 8.54 3.81
C TYR A 137 -11.39 9.35 5.09
N LEU A 138 -12.64 9.68 5.38
CA LEU A 138 -12.99 10.48 6.58
C LEU A 138 -12.62 9.79 7.89
N ARG A 139 -12.75 8.46 7.95
CA ARG A 139 -12.27 7.66 9.10
C ARG A 139 -10.77 7.75 9.27
N SER A 140 -10.03 7.69 8.17
CA SER A 140 -8.57 7.81 8.20
C SER A 140 -8.14 9.19 8.68
N VAL A 141 -8.78 10.24 8.19
CA VAL A 141 -8.54 11.62 8.65
C VAL A 141 -8.80 11.75 10.14
N GLN A 142 -9.93 11.21 10.62
CA GLN A 142 -10.23 11.27 12.05
C GLN A 142 -9.22 10.47 12.89
N LEU A 143 -8.84 9.26 12.43
CA LEU A 143 -7.81 8.44 13.07
C LEU A 143 -6.50 9.22 13.25
N LEU A 144 -6.05 9.90 12.18
CA LEU A 144 -4.82 10.68 12.18
C LEU A 144 -4.94 11.90 13.10
N LYS A 145 -6.08 12.61 13.11
CA LYS A 145 -6.36 13.72 14.05
C LYS A 145 -6.35 13.27 15.51
N GLU A 146 -6.77 12.05 15.79
CA GLU A 146 -6.73 11.43 17.13
C GLU A 146 -5.34 10.87 17.52
N GLY A 147 -4.32 11.05 16.68
CA GLY A 147 -2.93 10.64 16.94
C GLY A 147 -2.59 9.21 16.53
N GLY A 148 -3.47 8.53 15.80
CA GLY A 148 -3.20 7.23 15.20
C GLY A 148 -2.22 7.30 14.04
N SER A 149 -1.74 6.14 13.59
CA SER A 149 -0.91 6.00 12.40
C SER A 149 -1.59 5.11 11.38
N LEU A 150 -1.28 5.34 10.10
CA LEU A 150 -1.86 4.64 8.98
C LEU A 150 -0.77 4.01 8.12
N LEU A 151 -0.97 2.77 7.69
CA LEU A 151 -0.21 2.13 6.63
C LEU A 151 -1.10 2.05 5.39
N ILE A 152 -0.60 2.51 4.26
CA ILE A 152 -1.33 2.55 3.00
C ILE A 152 -0.41 2.13 1.85
N PHE A 153 -1.00 1.45 0.88
CA PHE A 153 -0.39 1.18 -0.42
C PHE A 153 -0.98 2.17 -1.44
N PRO A 154 -0.34 3.32 -1.66
CA PRO A 154 -0.94 4.37 -2.49
C PRO A 154 -1.01 4.03 -3.97
N GLU A 155 -0.37 2.96 -4.41
CA GLU A 155 -0.52 2.37 -5.75
C GLU A 155 -1.94 1.79 -5.95
N GLY A 156 -2.64 1.48 -4.86
CA GLY A 156 -4.00 0.93 -4.87
C GLY A 156 -4.09 -0.53 -5.30
N ALA A 157 -2.98 -1.11 -5.73
CA ALA A 157 -2.87 -2.48 -6.20
C ALA A 157 -1.42 -2.95 -6.13
N ARG A 158 -1.22 -4.27 -6.26
CA ARG A 158 0.12 -4.86 -6.38
C ARG A 158 0.77 -4.46 -7.70
N ASN A 159 2.05 -4.09 -7.64
CA ASN A 159 2.79 -3.70 -8.84
C ASN A 159 3.15 -4.92 -9.68
N GLY A 160 2.30 -5.21 -10.66
CA GLY A 160 2.52 -6.27 -11.65
C GLY A 160 3.24 -5.81 -12.91
N THR A 161 3.82 -4.62 -12.91
CA THR A 161 4.56 -4.11 -14.06
C THR A 161 5.97 -4.70 -14.11
N GLU A 162 6.46 -4.98 -15.30
CA GLU A 162 7.77 -5.61 -15.50
C GLU A 162 8.95 -4.65 -15.23
N ASN A 163 8.72 -3.35 -15.35
CA ASN A 163 9.80 -2.36 -15.42
C ASN A 163 9.60 -1.10 -14.55
N LEU A 164 8.43 -0.92 -13.94
CA LEU A 164 8.20 0.25 -13.12
C LEU A 164 8.54 -0.05 -11.65
N PRO A 165 9.41 0.73 -11.01
CA PRO A 165 9.66 0.58 -9.58
C PRO A 165 8.41 0.88 -8.74
N VAL A 166 7.58 1.82 -9.19
CA VAL A 166 6.34 2.24 -8.53
C VAL A 166 5.32 2.61 -9.59
N MET A 167 4.11 2.13 -9.45
CA MET A 167 2.99 2.53 -10.31
C MET A 167 2.53 3.96 -9.98
N PRO A 168 1.69 4.58 -10.82
CA PRO A 168 1.05 5.85 -10.49
C PRO A 168 0.32 5.78 -9.13
N LEU A 169 0.44 6.84 -8.32
CA LEU A 169 -0.15 6.87 -6.98
C LEU A 169 -1.50 7.56 -6.96
N PHE A 170 -2.41 7.04 -6.14
CA PHE A 170 -3.60 7.79 -5.72
C PHE A 170 -3.21 8.90 -4.74
N SER A 171 -3.80 10.07 -4.87
CA SER A 171 -3.51 11.24 -4.02
C SER A 171 -4.07 11.13 -2.59
N GLY A 172 -4.72 10.04 -2.23
CA GLY A 172 -5.38 9.87 -0.93
C GLY A 172 -4.42 10.06 0.26
N ALA A 173 -3.21 9.49 0.17
CA ALA A 173 -2.20 9.65 1.22
C ALA A 173 -1.78 11.11 1.40
N ALA A 174 -1.50 11.82 0.30
CA ALA A 174 -1.11 13.23 0.32
C ALA A 174 -2.23 14.12 0.86
N LYS A 175 -3.49 13.90 0.43
CA LYS A 175 -4.65 14.65 0.94
C LYS A 175 -4.83 14.47 2.44
N MET A 176 -4.75 13.24 2.93
CA MET A 176 -4.85 12.96 4.36
C MET A 176 -3.69 13.60 5.14
N ALA A 177 -2.47 13.55 4.60
CA ALA A 177 -1.29 14.17 5.21
C ALA A 177 -1.49 15.68 5.38
N ILE A 178 -1.89 16.39 4.33
CA ILE A 178 -2.13 17.84 4.34
C ILE A 178 -3.27 18.20 5.31
N GLU A 179 -4.42 17.49 5.23
CA GLU A 179 -5.59 17.79 6.05
C GLU A 179 -5.34 17.58 7.56
N THR A 180 -4.42 16.70 7.91
CA THR A 180 -4.18 16.30 9.31
C THR A 180 -2.84 16.75 9.86
N ASP A 181 -2.05 17.45 9.08
CA ASP A 181 -0.66 17.78 9.37
C ASP A 181 0.10 16.55 9.89
N THR A 182 0.03 15.47 9.10
CA THR A 182 0.65 14.20 9.46
C THR A 182 1.75 13.88 8.46
N PRO A 183 2.99 13.63 8.92
CA PRO A 183 4.10 13.30 8.03
C PRO A 183 3.86 11.97 7.33
N ILE A 184 4.38 11.85 6.10
CA ILE A 184 4.42 10.60 5.35
C ILE A 184 5.82 10.01 5.47
N ILE A 185 5.89 8.73 5.79
CA ILE A 185 7.11 7.93 5.74
C ILE A 185 7.01 7.00 4.53
N PRO A 186 7.76 7.28 3.46
CA PRO A 186 7.80 6.42 2.29
C PRO A 186 8.55 5.12 2.61
N VAL A 187 8.06 4.01 2.08
CA VAL A 187 8.64 2.68 2.30
C VAL A 187 8.72 1.93 0.99
N GLY A 188 9.93 1.56 0.59
CA GLY A 188 10.18 0.62 -0.48
C GLY A 188 10.26 -0.81 0.06
N ILE A 189 9.60 -1.77 -0.59
CA ILE A 189 9.77 -3.20 -0.30
C ILE A 189 10.00 -3.97 -1.58
N GLU A 190 10.87 -4.98 -1.51
CA GLU A 190 11.13 -5.92 -2.60
C GLU A 190 11.22 -7.34 -2.07
N GLN A 191 10.86 -8.29 -2.92
CA GLN A 191 10.91 -9.70 -2.60
C GLN A 191 11.84 -10.45 -3.55
N PHE A 192 12.79 -11.16 -2.97
CA PHE A 192 13.71 -12.06 -3.66
C PHE A 192 13.48 -13.48 -3.12
N ASP A 193 12.64 -14.24 -3.80
CA ASP A 193 12.13 -15.55 -3.35
C ASP A 193 11.48 -15.45 -1.95
N LYS A 194 12.12 -15.96 -0.91
CA LYS A 194 11.64 -15.92 0.48
C LYS A 194 12.25 -14.80 1.31
N ARG A 195 13.08 -13.98 0.73
CA ARG A 195 13.72 -12.85 1.38
C ARG A 195 13.06 -11.53 0.97
N PHE A 196 12.66 -10.76 1.95
CA PHE A 196 12.14 -9.41 1.77
C PHE A 196 13.21 -8.40 2.18
N VAL A 197 13.32 -7.34 1.39
CA VAL A 197 14.16 -6.18 1.71
C VAL A 197 13.26 -4.96 1.85
N ILE A 198 13.31 -4.31 3.01
CA ILE A 198 12.53 -3.12 3.33
C ILE A 198 13.48 -1.93 3.45
N ASN A 199 13.12 -0.85 2.80
CA ASN A 199 13.86 0.41 2.82
C ASN A 199 12.96 1.54 3.26
N PHE A 200 13.21 2.13 4.44
CA PHE A 200 12.46 3.27 4.93
C PHE A 200 13.13 4.57 4.50
N GLY A 201 12.34 5.48 3.94
CA GLY A 201 12.80 6.82 3.58
C GLY A 201 12.68 7.82 4.73
N ASN A 202 13.19 9.01 4.48
CA ASN A 202 13.04 10.14 5.38
C ASN A 202 11.58 10.61 5.43
N GLU A 203 11.22 11.23 6.53
CA GLU A 203 9.92 11.85 6.73
C GLU A 203 9.68 12.98 5.72
N ILE A 204 8.54 12.91 5.03
CA ILE A 204 8.05 13.97 4.14
C ILE A 204 6.98 14.74 4.92
N ARG A 205 7.23 16.01 5.19
CA ARG A 205 6.32 16.85 5.95
C ARG A 205 5.35 17.56 5.01
N PRO A 206 4.03 17.47 5.21
CA PRO A 206 3.04 18.06 4.31
C PRO A 206 3.13 19.59 4.22
N ILE A 207 3.62 20.24 5.29
CA ILE A 207 3.79 21.71 5.32
C ILE A 207 4.77 22.24 4.28
N ASP A 208 5.67 21.39 3.78
CA ASP A 208 6.68 21.79 2.80
C ASP A 208 6.10 21.83 1.36
N PHE A 209 4.80 21.53 1.16
CA PHE A 209 4.15 21.42 -0.15
C PHE A 209 2.92 22.31 -0.27
N GLN A 210 2.69 22.85 -1.47
CA GLN A 210 1.57 23.74 -1.73
C GLN A 210 0.24 22.99 -1.92
N ASN A 211 0.29 21.74 -2.41
CA ASN A 211 -0.89 20.95 -2.73
C ASN A 211 -0.61 19.44 -2.72
N ASP A 212 -1.69 18.66 -2.80
CA ASP A 212 -1.63 17.20 -2.80
C ASP A 212 -0.99 16.61 -4.08
N VAL A 213 -1.04 17.31 -5.19
CA VAL A 213 -0.43 16.87 -6.46
C VAL A 213 1.08 16.85 -6.34
N GLU A 214 1.67 17.95 -5.87
CA GLU A 214 3.10 18.10 -5.66
C GLU A 214 3.61 17.07 -4.62
N LEU A 215 2.91 16.94 -3.49
CA LEU A 215 3.25 15.97 -2.47
C LEU A 215 3.15 14.53 -2.99
N THR A 216 2.11 14.20 -3.79
CA THR A 216 1.97 12.86 -4.38
C THR A 216 3.12 12.55 -5.34
N LYS A 217 3.53 13.52 -6.15
CA LYS A 217 4.65 13.36 -7.08
C LYS A 217 5.96 13.12 -6.33
N THR A 218 6.25 13.93 -5.33
CA THR A 218 7.45 13.76 -4.48
C THR A 218 7.43 12.42 -3.75
N LEU A 219 6.28 12.01 -3.22
CA LEU A 219 6.11 10.71 -2.58
C LEU A 219 6.44 9.57 -3.55
N ARG A 220 5.88 9.60 -4.78
CA ARG A 220 6.16 8.59 -5.80
C ARG A 220 7.65 8.52 -6.12
N ASP A 221 8.27 9.66 -6.37
CA ASP A 221 9.68 9.73 -6.76
C ASP A 221 10.59 9.22 -5.63
N THR A 222 10.24 9.53 -4.38
CA THR A 222 10.94 9.02 -3.20
C THR A 222 10.77 7.49 -3.07
N MET A 223 9.53 6.98 -3.21
CA MET A 223 9.28 5.53 -3.16
C MET A 223 10.04 4.79 -4.27
N ALA A 224 10.09 5.35 -5.49
CA ALA A 224 10.85 4.81 -6.59
C ALA A 224 12.36 4.78 -6.30
N THR A 225 12.90 5.84 -5.71
CA THR A 225 14.30 5.90 -5.27
C THR A 225 14.61 4.82 -4.24
N LEU A 226 13.74 4.63 -3.24
CA LEU A 226 13.93 3.59 -2.23
C LEU A 226 13.93 2.17 -2.82
N LYS A 227 13.09 1.91 -3.82
CA LYS A 227 13.09 0.64 -4.57
C LYS A 227 14.38 0.48 -5.36
N TRP A 228 14.82 1.55 -6.03
CA TRP A 228 16.04 1.54 -6.81
C TRP A 228 17.27 1.26 -5.94
N GLU A 229 17.36 1.87 -4.76
CA GLU A 229 18.43 1.59 -3.79
C GLU A 229 18.48 0.12 -3.35
N ILE A 230 17.31 -0.54 -3.23
CA ILE A 230 17.27 -1.99 -2.99
C ILE A 230 17.88 -2.74 -4.16
N TRP A 231 17.46 -2.43 -5.38
CA TRP A 231 17.94 -3.11 -6.58
C TRP A 231 19.43 -2.93 -6.82
N GLU A 232 19.99 -1.76 -6.54
CA GLU A 232 21.42 -1.50 -6.68
C GLU A 232 22.28 -2.35 -5.72
N LYS A 233 21.74 -2.71 -4.57
CA LYS A 233 22.45 -3.53 -3.57
C LYS A 233 22.26 -5.03 -3.76
N GLU A 234 21.27 -5.42 -4.52
CA GLU A 234 20.96 -6.82 -4.79
C GLU A 234 21.58 -7.26 -6.12
N HIS A 235 22.10 -8.48 -6.15
CA HIS A 235 22.55 -9.08 -7.40
C HIS A 235 21.36 -9.39 -8.29
N MET A 236 21.08 -8.47 -9.20
CA MET A 236 20.10 -8.67 -10.27
C MET A 236 20.73 -9.52 -11.38
N GLN A 237 19.92 -10.34 -12.03
CA GLN A 237 20.38 -11.04 -13.23
C GLN A 237 20.68 -10.02 -14.33
N GLU A 238 21.77 -10.24 -15.07
CA GLU A 238 22.05 -9.43 -16.24
C GLU A 238 20.91 -9.56 -17.25
N ARG A 239 20.49 -8.44 -17.83
CA ARG A 239 19.40 -8.42 -18.82
C ARG A 239 19.65 -9.38 -19.97
N ALA A 240 20.92 -9.55 -20.39
CA ALA A 240 21.33 -10.48 -21.44
C ALA A 240 21.11 -11.96 -21.06
N SER A 241 21.03 -12.30 -19.78
CA SER A 241 20.79 -13.67 -19.30
C SER A 241 19.30 -14.03 -19.19
N LEU A 242 18.40 -13.04 -19.37
CA LEU A 242 16.96 -13.30 -19.32
C LEU A 242 16.48 -14.00 -20.59
N PRO A 243 15.56 -14.97 -20.49
CA PRO A 243 14.97 -15.61 -21.65
C PRO A 243 14.18 -14.61 -22.49
N THR A 244 14.11 -14.82 -23.79
CA THR A 244 13.42 -13.93 -24.75
C THR A 244 11.92 -13.76 -24.44
N ASN A 245 11.33 -14.73 -23.75
CA ASN A 245 9.92 -14.72 -23.33
C ASN A 245 9.74 -14.33 -21.85
N TYR A 246 10.73 -13.66 -21.23
CA TYR A 246 10.70 -13.27 -19.82
C TYR A 246 9.44 -12.50 -19.43
N SER A 247 9.04 -11.52 -20.23
CA SER A 247 7.82 -10.75 -19.98
C SER A 247 6.56 -11.61 -19.89
N LYS A 248 6.46 -12.63 -20.76
CA LYS A 248 5.35 -13.57 -20.72
C LYS A 248 5.40 -14.44 -19.46
N GLN A 249 6.58 -15.00 -19.15
CA GLN A 249 6.78 -15.80 -17.94
C GLN A 249 6.50 -15.00 -16.67
N PHE A 250 6.91 -13.74 -16.63
CA PHE A 250 6.62 -12.84 -15.49
C PHE A 250 5.13 -12.61 -15.31
N ARG A 251 4.39 -12.34 -16.40
CA ARG A 251 2.93 -12.16 -16.34
C ARG A 251 2.22 -13.42 -15.88
N GLU A 252 2.57 -14.57 -16.42
CA GLU A 252 2.00 -15.87 -16.01
C GLU A 252 2.27 -16.15 -14.53
N LEU A 253 3.48 -15.87 -14.04
CA LEU A 253 3.83 -16.00 -12.63
C LEU A 253 3.05 -15.02 -11.75
N PHE A 254 2.91 -13.79 -12.22
CA PHE A 254 2.17 -12.75 -11.52
C PHE A 254 0.68 -13.11 -11.42
N GLU A 255 0.06 -13.54 -12.50
CA GLU A 255 -1.34 -13.99 -12.55
C GLU A 255 -1.61 -15.19 -11.65
N GLN A 256 -0.65 -16.12 -11.51
CA GLN A 256 -0.76 -17.25 -10.59
C GLN A 256 -0.68 -16.87 -9.11
N LYS A 257 0.00 -15.76 -8.79
CA LYS A 257 0.23 -15.30 -7.41
C LYS A 257 -0.75 -14.24 -6.93
N ILE A 258 -1.50 -13.64 -7.85
CA ILE A 258 -2.51 -12.63 -7.53
C ILE A 258 -3.81 -13.32 -7.15
N ASP A 259 -4.50 -12.75 -6.15
CA ASP A 259 -5.88 -13.09 -5.88
C ASP A 259 -6.72 -12.83 -7.16
N PRO A 260 -7.65 -13.72 -7.54
CA PRO A 260 -8.51 -13.54 -8.73
C PRO A 260 -9.22 -12.18 -8.79
N TYR A 261 -9.31 -11.48 -7.67
CA TYR A 261 -9.90 -10.13 -7.60
C TYR A 261 -8.90 -9.00 -7.92
N ASP A 262 -7.58 -9.27 -7.90
CA ASP A 262 -6.50 -8.30 -8.13
C ASP A 262 -5.88 -8.44 -9.53
N THR A 263 -6.64 -8.75 -10.55
CA THR A 263 -6.06 -8.86 -11.91
C THR A 263 -5.56 -7.50 -12.39
N PRO A 264 -4.49 -7.43 -13.20
CA PRO A 264 -4.02 -6.17 -13.79
C PRO A 264 -5.13 -5.40 -14.49
N GLN A 265 -6.10 -6.10 -15.06
CA GLN A 265 -7.25 -5.51 -15.73
C GLN A 265 -8.26 -4.89 -14.74
N THR A 266 -8.50 -5.55 -13.61
CA THR A 266 -9.33 -5.00 -12.51
C THR A 266 -8.67 -3.78 -11.90
N ILE A 267 -7.34 -3.82 -11.75
CA ILE A 267 -6.51 -2.71 -11.26
C ILE A 267 -6.65 -1.51 -12.20
N GLU A 268 -6.49 -1.70 -13.50
CA GLU A 268 -6.58 -0.62 -14.49
C GLU A 268 -7.99 -0.01 -14.56
N GLN A 269 -9.04 -0.84 -14.42
CA GLN A 269 -10.42 -0.38 -14.41
C GLN A 269 -10.78 0.45 -13.16
N THR A 270 -10.12 0.22 -12.03
CA THR A 270 -10.36 0.95 -10.77
C THR A 270 -9.53 2.22 -10.63
N ARG A 271 -8.57 2.44 -11.52
CA ARG A 271 -7.71 3.64 -11.50
C ARG A 271 -8.49 4.89 -11.88
N PHE A 272 -8.42 5.86 -10.99
CA PHE A 272 -8.78 7.23 -11.34
C PHE A 272 -7.61 7.90 -12.04
N HIS A 273 -7.82 8.34 -13.29
CA HIS A 273 -6.90 9.25 -13.95
C HIS A 273 -6.98 10.62 -13.26
N THR A 274 -6.10 10.88 -12.32
CA THR A 274 -6.00 12.18 -11.64
C THR A 274 -5.17 13.14 -12.49
N LYS A 275 -5.28 14.45 -12.24
CA LYS A 275 -4.36 15.44 -12.86
C LYS A 275 -2.90 15.09 -12.56
N ALA A 276 -2.62 14.59 -11.34
CA ALA A 276 -1.28 14.14 -10.95
C ALA A 276 -0.77 13.01 -11.84
N GLU A 277 -1.63 12.06 -12.22
CA GLU A 277 -1.29 10.96 -13.13
C GLU A 277 -0.99 11.46 -14.53
N VAL A 278 -1.79 12.39 -15.04
CA VAL A 278 -1.55 13.02 -16.35
C VAL A 278 -0.22 13.81 -16.34
N GLU A 279 0.08 14.55 -15.27
CA GLU A 279 1.35 15.26 -15.13
C GLU A 279 2.54 14.32 -14.96
N GLN A 280 2.38 13.19 -14.27
CA GLN A 280 3.42 12.16 -14.17
C GLN A 280 3.79 11.58 -15.52
N ASN A 281 2.80 11.33 -16.37
CA ASN A 281 3.02 10.81 -17.72
C ASN A 281 3.56 11.91 -18.68
N ALA A 282 3.34 13.19 -18.39
CA ALA A 282 3.84 14.30 -19.20
C ALA A 282 5.38 14.35 -19.26
N VAL A 283 6.08 13.82 -18.24
CA VAL A 283 7.55 13.69 -18.28
C VAL A 283 8.00 12.79 -19.42
N LEU A 284 7.30 11.67 -19.67
CA LEU A 284 7.63 10.76 -20.77
C LEU A 284 7.36 11.38 -22.14
N THR A 285 6.32 12.21 -22.27
CA THR A 285 6.02 12.93 -23.53
C THR A 285 7.01 14.05 -23.84
N HIS A 286 7.72 14.57 -22.83
CA HIS A 286 8.81 15.52 -23.06
C HIS A 286 10.06 14.87 -23.64
N LEU A 287 10.29 13.59 -23.41
CA LEU A 287 11.43 12.87 -24.01
C LEU A 287 11.34 12.83 -25.53
N ASP A 288 10.13 12.75 -26.09
CA ASP A 288 9.90 12.76 -27.55
C ASP A 288 10.22 14.11 -28.19
N LYS A 289 10.28 15.18 -27.40
CA LYS A 289 10.56 16.55 -27.84
C LYS A 289 12.01 16.99 -27.60
N LEU A 290 12.83 16.13 -26.97
CA LEU A 290 14.22 16.44 -26.71
C LEU A 290 15.03 16.47 -28.01
N ILE A 291 15.70 17.60 -28.26
CA ILE A 291 16.69 17.68 -29.34
C ILE A 291 18.00 17.04 -28.86
N PRO A 292 18.54 16.05 -29.57
CA PRO A 292 19.80 15.42 -29.18
C PRO A 292 20.92 16.44 -29.03
N CYS A 293 21.60 16.44 -27.89
CA CYS A 293 22.77 17.26 -27.61
C CYS A 293 23.80 16.42 -26.81
N LYS A 294 24.98 16.97 -26.55
CA LYS A 294 26.05 16.25 -25.82
C LYS A 294 25.60 15.71 -24.48
N GLU A 295 24.75 16.46 -23.77
CA GLU A 295 24.29 16.18 -22.41
C GLU A 295 23.23 15.09 -22.37
N ASN A 296 22.48 14.88 -23.46
CA ASN A 296 21.35 13.94 -23.50
C ASN A 296 21.47 12.85 -24.57
N ILE A 297 22.56 12.83 -25.36
CA ILE A 297 22.73 11.89 -26.48
C ILE A 297 22.66 10.41 -26.03
N PHE A 298 22.99 10.13 -24.79
CA PHE A 298 22.91 8.78 -24.21
C PHE A 298 21.47 8.22 -24.18
N LEU A 299 20.46 9.11 -24.15
CA LEU A 299 19.05 8.72 -24.19
C LEU A 299 18.61 8.20 -25.57
N PHE A 300 19.34 8.57 -26.62
CA PHE A 300 19.02 8.25 -28.00
C PHE A 300 19.89 7.14 -28.59
N ARG A 301 20.78 6.54 -27.82
CA ARG A 301 21.59 5.42 -28.28
C ARG A 301 20.67 4.25 -28.64
N LYS A 302 20.69 3.86 -29.91
CA LYS A 302 20.09 2.59 -30.33
C LYS A 302 20.83 1.48 -29.60
N ARG A 303 20.08 0.65 -28.94
CA ARG A 303 20.56 -0.61 -28.36
C ARG A 303 20.84 -1.60 -29.46
#